data_fdedcdd51e6f9e7d374e9d8e75b2190b
#
_entry.id   fdedcdd51e6f9e7d374e9d8e75b2190b
#
_cell.length_a   1.000
_cell.length_b   1.000
_cell.length_c   1.000
_cell.angle_alpha   90.00
_cell.angle_beta   90.00
_cell.angle_gamma   90.00
#
_symmetry.space_group_name_H-M   'P 1'
#
loop_
_entity.id
_entity.type
_entity.pdbx_description
1 polymer ?
#
loop_
_entity_poly.entity_id
_entity_poly.type
_entity_poly.pdbx_seq_one_letter_code
_entity_poly.pdbx_strand_id
1 'polypeptide(L)'
;MTAESNKRPIRRALVSVYDKTGLEELARGLHEAGVELVSTGSTAAKIAAAGVPVTKVEELTGFPECLDGRVKTLHPKVHAGILADLRLEDHQRQLAELGVEPFDLVVVNLYPFRETVASGASPDECVEQIDIGGPSMVRAAAKNHPSVAVVTSPERYADVLSAVASGGFDLATRKRLAAEAFQHTAAYDVAVASWFASSYAPVDDSRFPDFLGATYERKNTLRYGENPHQDAALYVDGTGGGLAQAEQLHGKEMSYNNYTDTDAAHRAAYDHDEPCVAIIKHANPCGIAIGADVAEAHRKAHACDPVSAYGGVIAVNRPVSKEMAEQVADIFTEVIVAPDYEDGALEALTKKKNIRILKTPSGPCNRVEAKQIDGGVLLQATDRLQADGDDPGNWTLASGEALSAEELAELAFAWKACRAVKSNAILLAKDGASVGVGMGQVNRVDSCKLAVERAGEERARGSYAASDAFFPFPDGPEILIAAGVKAIVQPGGSIRDEQVVEAAKKAGVTMYFTGTRHFFH
;
A
#
# COMPACT_ATOMS: atom_id res chain seq x y z
N MET A 1 22.98 30.80 22.59
CA MET A 1 21.61 31.16 22.97
C MET A 1 20.93 29.88 23.37
N THR A 2 20.46 29.78 24.60
CA THR A 2 19.80 28.59 25.13
C THR A 2 18.44 28.39 24.43
N ALA A 3 17.95 27.17 24.34
CA ALA A 3 16.69 26.82 23.65
C ALA A 3 15.47 27.63 24.15
N GLU A 4 15.49 28.12 25.38
CA GLU A 4 14.44 28.98 25.96
C GLU A 4 14.36 30.38 25.32
N SER A 5 15.45 30.91 24.73
CA SER A 5 15.47 32.27 24.16
C SER A 5 14.73 32.41 22.81
N ASN A 6 14.28 31.29 22.21
CA ASN A 6 13.64 31.25 20.88
C ASN A 6 12.15 30.89 20.92
N LYS A 7 11.53 30.78 22.10
CA LYS A 7 10.10 30.58 22.23
C LYS A 7 9.34 31.84 21.88
N ARG A 8 8.19 31.69 21.25
CA ARG A 8 7.27 32.79 20.95
C ARG A 8 5.94 32.54 21.63
N PRO A 9 5.51 33.44 22.55
CA PRO A 9 4.21 33.35 23.20
C PRO A 9 3.08 33.36 22.16
N ILE A 10 2.05 32.57 22.43
CA ILE A 10 0.82 32.54 21.65
C ILE A 10 -0.20 33.43 22.33
N ARG A 11 -0.53 34.56 21.73
CA ARG A 11 -1.49 35.56 22.27
C ARG A 11 -2.74 35.62 21.41
N ARG A 12 -2.62 35.32 20.11
CA ARG A 12 -3.71 35.39 19.15
C ARG A 12 -3.65 34.23 18.16
N ALA A 13 -4.77 33.53 18.02
CA ALA A 13 -4.90 32.36 17.17
C ALA A 13 -6.00 32.54 16.12
N LEU A 14 -5.70 32.16 14.87
CA LEU A 14 -6.69 31.98 13.80
C LEU A 14 -7.03 30.51 13.70
N VAL A 15 -8.31 30.18 13.88
CA VAL A 15 -8.78 28.80 13.87
C VAL A 15 -9.86 28.61 12.82
N SER A 16 -9.60 27.79 11.80
CA SER A 16 -10.54 27.51 10.73
C SER A 16 -10.38 26.04 10.31
N VAL A 17 -11.24 25.17 10.81
CA VAL A 17 -11.12 23.73 10.63
C VAL A 17 -12.41 23.12 10.07
N TYR A 18 -12.25 22.18 9.13
CA TYR A 18 -13.34 21.31 8.68
C TYR A 18 -13.59 20.18 9.69
N ASP A 19 -12.56 19.39 9.97
CA ASP A 19 -12.58 18.40 11.04
C ASP A 19 -12.52 19.11 12.40
N LYS A 20 -13.61 18.97 13.16
CA LYS A 20 -13.80 19.63 14.45
C LYS A 20 -13.48 18.74 15.65
N THR A 21 -12.79 17.62 15.40
CA THR A 21 -12.32 16.74 16.48
C THR A 21 -11.41 17.50 17.42
N GLY A 22 -11.70 17.46 18.73
CA GLY A 22 -10.91 18.15 19.77
C GLY A 22 -10.98 19.67 19.76
N LEU A 23 -11.78 20.29 18.87
CA LEU A 23 -11.84 21.76 18.73
C LEU A 23 -12.30 22.46 20.01
N GLU A 24 -13.30 21.92 20.71
CA GLU A 24 -13.85 22.56 21.92
C GLU A 24 -12.84 22.58 23.06
N GLU A 25 -12.11 21.49 23.25
CA GLU A 25 -11.05 21.38 24.25
C GLU A 25 -9.90 22.34 23.94
N LEU A 26 -9.46 22.39 22.66
CA LEU A 26 -8.45 23.33 22.21
C LEU A 26 -8.89 24.77 22.46
N ALA A 27 -10.11 25.14 22.07
CA ALA A 27 -10.62 26.51 22.20
C ALA A 27 -10.72 26.95 23.67
N ARG A 28 -11.21 26.08 24.56
CA ARG A 28 -11.27 26.36 26.01
C ARG A 28 -9.87 26.55 26.61
N GLY A 29 -8.95 25.63 26.32
CA GLY A 29 -7.57 25.72 26.81
C GLY A 29 -6.83 26.97 26.33
N LEU A 30 -7.01 27.36 25.08
CA LEU A 30 -6.47 28.61 24.56
C LEU A 30 -7.06 29.84 25.24
N HIS A 31 -8.39 29.87 25.44
CA HIS A 31 -9.07 30.97 26.11
C HIS A 31 -8.67 31.10 27.59
N GLU A 32 -8.61 29.98 28.33
CA GLU A 32 -8.16 29.96 29.74
C GLU A 32 -6.73 30.46 29.90
N ALA A 33 -5.89 30.26 28.87
CA ALA A 33 -4.53 30.78 28.82
C ALA A 33 -4.45 32.26 28.33
N GLY A 34 -5.59 32.90 28.06
CA GLY A 34 -5.66 34.30 27.67
C GLY A 34 -5.38 34.53 26.16
N VAL A 35 -5.49 33.52 25.32
CA VAL A 35 -5.32 33.63 23.87
C VAL A 35 -6.59 34.15 23.22
N GLU A 36 -6.48 35.23 22.42
CA GLU A 36 -7.59 35.72 21.60
C GLU A 36 -7.84 34.78 20.43
N LEU A 37 -9.11 34.39 20.20
CA LEU A 37 -9.51 33.50 19.13
C LEU A 37 -10.21 34.29 18.02
N VAL A 38 -9.71 34.10 16.78
CA VAL A 38 -10.35 34.56 15.55
C VAL A 38 -10.73 33.33 14.73
N SER A 39 -11.94 33.29 14.19
CA SER A 39 -12.43 32.09 13.50
C SER A 39 -13.46 32.42 12.42
N THR A 40 -13.81 31.39 11.63
CA THR A 40 -14.70 31.51 10.47
C THR A 40 -15.94 30.62 10.62
N GLY A 41 -17.06 31.07 10.08
CA GLY A 41 -18.27 30.27 9.80
C GLY A 41 -18.66 29.25 10.88
N SER A 42 -18.74 27.99 10.50
CA SER A 42 -19.15 26.90 11.39
C SER A 42 -18.13 26.61 12.51
N THR A 43 -16.84 26.91 12.30
CA THR A 43 -15.82 26.78 13.34
C THR A 43 -16.04 27.81 14.44
N ALA A 44 -16.29 29.09 14.09
CA ALA A 44 -16.60 30.14 15.05
C ALA A 44 -17.90 29.83 15.81
N ALA A 45 -18.93 29.34 15.13
CA ALA A 45 -20.19 28.94 15.76
C ALA A 45 -19.99 27.83 16.79
N LYS A 46 -19.18 26.82 16.51
CA LYS A 46 -18.89 25.73 17.44
C LYS A 46 -18.06 26.17 18.63
N ILE A 47 -17.08 27.07 18.45
CA ILE A 47 -16.31 27.68 19.54
C ILE A 47 -17.22 28.50 20.47
N ALA A 48 -18.09 29.34 19.88
CA ALA A 48 -19.04 30.13 20.66
C ALA A 48 -20.04 29.26 21.43
N ALA A 49 -20.54 28.17 20.83
CA ALA A 49 -21.43 27.20 21.46
C ALA A 49 -20.77 26.49 22.66
N ALA A 50 -19.43 26.36 22.66
CA ALA A 50 -18.66 25.83 23.79
C ALA A 50 -18.48 26.86 24.94
N GLY A 51 -19.06 28.08 24.82
CA GLY A 51 -18.95 29.14 25.78
C GLY A 51 -17.65 29.94 25.70
N VAL A 52 -16.91 29.83 24.63
CA VAL A 52 -15.62 30.52 24.41
C VAL A 52 -15.82 31.75 23.56
N PRO A 53 -15.36 32.95 24.00
CA PRO A 53 -15.37 34.16 23.20
C PRO A 53 -14.54 33.99 21.94
N VAL A 54 -15.09 34.40 20.79
CA VAL A 54 -14.42 34.29 19.49
C VAL A 54 -14.80 35.48 18.62
N THR A 55 -13.81 36.11 17.99
CA THR A 55 -14.00 37.14 16.98
C THR A 55 -14.19 36.50 15.62
N LYS A 56 -15.24 36.87 14.90
CA LYS A 56 -15.44 36.39 13.53
C LYS A 56 -14.52 37.11 12.56
N VAL A 57 -14.04 36.41 11.55
CA VAL A 57 -13.16 37.00 10.52
C VAL A 57 -13.84 38.19 9.82
N GLU A 58 -15.16 38.16 9.64
CA GLU A 58 -15.93 39.26 9.04
C GLU A 58 -15.85 40.55 9.89
N GLU A 59 -15.76 40.43 11.21
CA GLU A 59 -15.58 41.56 12.12
C GLU A 59 -14.15 42.15 11.98
N LEU A 60 -13.15 41.25 11.82
CA LEU A 60 -11.76 41.65 11.62
C LEU A 60 -11.55 42.35 10.28
N THR A 61 -12.14 41.83 9.21
CA THR A 61 -11.93 42.32 7.85
C THR A 61 -12.82 43.53 7.53
N GLY A 62 -13.99 43.61 8.14
CA GLY A 62 -15.08 44.50 7.76
C GLY A 62 -15.72 44.13 6.42
N PHE A 63 -15.47 42.92 5.93
CA PHE A 63 -15.99 42.39 4.68
C PHE A 63 -16.86 41.15 4.96
N PRO A 64 -18.12 41.14 4.51
CA PRO A 64 -19.02 40.01 4.78
C PRO A 64 -18.57 38.77 4.04
N GLU A 65 -18.88 37.60 4.60
CA GLU A 65 -18.81 36.34 3.88
C GLU A 65 -19.73 36.40 2.67
N CYS A 66 -19.23 36.02 1.49
CA CYS A 66 -20.00 36.09 0.25
C CYS A 66 -19.71 34.87 -0.65
N LEU A 67 -20.51 34.74 -1.72
CA LEU A 67 -20.39 33.66 -2.71
C LEU A 67 -20.45 32.27 -2.03
N ASP A 68 -21.45 32.07 -1.17
CA ASP A 68 -21.65 30.83 -0.41
C ASP A 68 -20.42 30.38 0.41
N GLY A 69 -19.66 31.36 0.90
CA GLY A 69 -18.47 31.10 1.70
C GLY A 69 -17.18 30.88 0.95
N ARG A 70 -17.17 31.02 -0.36
CA ARG A 70 -15.95 30.91 -1.18
C ARG A 70 -14.95 32.04 -0.89
N VAL A 71 -15.42 33.18 -0.39
CA VAL A 71 -14.60 34.31 0.03
C VAL A 71 -14.88 34.66 1.49
N LYS A 72 -13.93 34.37 2.37
CA LYS A 72 -13.96 34.65 3.82
C LYS A 72 -12.60 35.18 4.28
N THR A 73 -11.58 34.33 4.16
CA THR A 73 -10.22 34.55 4.66
C THR A 73 -9.25 35.10 3.63
N LEU A 74 -9.65 35.10 2.35
CA LEU A 74 -8.87 35.69 1.26
C LEU A 74 -8.94 37.22 1.29
N HIS A 75 -8.36 37.80 2.33
CA HIS A 75 -8.40 39.20 2.60
C HIS A 75 -7.03 39.71 3.07
N PRO A 76 -6.56 40.91 2.61
CA PRO A 76 -5.26 41.43 2.99
C PRO A 76 -5.02 41.55 4.49
N LYS A 77 -6.03 41.90 5.29
CA LYS A 77 -5.90 42.00 6.75
C LYS A 77 -5.59 40.63 7.40
N VAL A 78 -6.21 39.56 6.91
CA VAL A 78 -5.94 38.21 7.41
C VAL A 78 -4.52 37.78 7.05
N HIS A 79 -4.14 37.93 5.77
CA HIS A 79 -2.84 37.51 5.29
C HIS A 79 -1.69 38.40 5.78
N ALA A 80 -1.89 39.68 5.98
CA ALA A 80 -0.90 40.55 6.63
C ALA A 80 -0.63 40.07 8.08
N GLY A 81 -1.70 39.74 8.84
CA GLY A 81 -1.56 39.23 10.19
C GLY A 81 -0.81 37.89 10.27
N ILE A 82 -0.90 37.03 9.22
CA ILE A 82 -0.17 35.77 9.14
C ILE A 82 1.27 35.95 8.63
N LEU A 83 1.48 36.80 7.61
CA LEU A 83 2.72 36.89 6.84
C LEU A 83 3.74 37.92 7.38
N ALA A 84 3.35 38.80 8.27
CA ALA A 84 4.28 39.78 8.82
C ALA A 84 5.42 39.05 9.58
N ASP A 85 6.64 39.30 9.15
CA ASP A 85 7.81 38.82 9.86
C ASP A 85 8.09 39.76 11.05
N LEU A 86 7.74 39.26 12.23
CA LEU A 86 7.85 40.05 13.46
C LEU A 86 9.29 40.21 13.96
N ARG A 87 10.28 39.76 13.22
CA ARG A 87 11.70 40.07 13.44
C ARG A 87 12.10 41.38 12.80
N LEU A 88 11.28 41.91 11.88
CA LEU A 88 11.51 43.14 11.13
C LEU A 88 10.67 44.27 11.74
N GLU A 89 11.31 45.31 12.24
CA GLU A 89 10.65 46.49 12.80
C GLU A 89 9.74 47.20 11.77
N ASP A 90 10.13 47.17 10.51
CA ASP A 90 9.34 47.76 9.42
C ASP A 90 8.01 47.04 9.21
N HIS A 91 7.99 45.70 9.30
CA HIS A 91 6.74 44.91 9.24
C HIS A 91 5.83 45.19 10.45
N GLN A 92 6.39 45.33 11.64
CA GLN A 92 5.61 45.68 12.83
C GLN A 92 5.00 47.07 12.70
N ARG A 93 5.76 48.07 12.18
CA ARG A 93 5.27 49.41 11.93
C ARG A 93 4.13 49.40 10.92
N GLN A 94 4.30 48.70 9.78
CA GLN A 94 3.27 48.61 8.74
C GLN A 94 1.98 47.95 9.29
N LEU A 95 2.07 46.91 10.10
CA LEU A 95 0.89 46.33 10.75
C LEU A 95 0.15 47.33 11.61
N ALA A 96 0.89 48.13 12.41
CA ALA A 96 0.30 49.17 13.26
C ALA A 96 -0.38 50.26 12.42
N GLU A 97 0.26 50.74 11.34
CA GLU A 97 -0.30 51.72 10.41
C GLU A 97 -1.58 51.22 9.73
N LEU A 98 -1.66 49.92 9.41
CA LEU A 98 -2.82 49.25 8.79
C LEU A 98 -3.91 48.86 9.81
N GLY A 99 -3.65 49.00 11.11
CA GLY A 99 -4.55 48.55 12.16
C GLY A 99 -4.77 47.03 12.13
N VAL A 100 -3.71 46.27 11.80
CA VAL A 100 -3.74 44.81 11.75
C VAL A 100 -2.89 44.23 12.88
N GLU A 101 -3.46 43.33 13.67
CA GLU A 101 -2.73 42.60 14.69
C GLU A 101 -2.23 41.25 14.14
N PRO A 102 -0.99 40.83 14.48
CA PRO A 102 -0.45 39.56 14.00
C PRO A 102 -1.13 38.36 14.66
N PHE A 103 -1.06 37.23 13.97
CA PHE A 103 -1.38 35.91 14.53
C PHE A 103 -0.10 35.20 14.97
N ASP A 104 -0.13 34.59 16.14
CA ASP A 104 0.95 33.76 16.67
C ASP A 104 0.74 32.27 16.37
N LEU A 105 -0.52 31.87 16.16
CA LEU A 105 -0.94 30.49 15.87
C LEU A 105 -2.02 30.49 14.76
N VAL A 106 -1.86 29.59 13.82
CA VAL A 106 -2.86 29.28 12.79
C VAL A 106 -3.18 27.80 12.87
N VAL A 107 -4.46 27.48 13.12
CA VAL A 107 -4.98 26.10 13.17
C VAL A 107 -5.96 25.92 12.04
N VAL A 108 -5.58 25.17 11.03
CA VAL A 108 -6.36 24.98 9.79
C VAL A 108 -6.20 23.56 9.29
N ASN A 109 -7.30 22.84 9.12
CA ASN A 109 -7.35 21.64 8.30
C ASN A 109 -8.26 21.87 7.09
N LEU A 110 -8.06 21.07 6.04
CA LEU A 110 -8.66 21.29 4.73
C LEU A 110 -9.97 20.50 4.59
N TYR A 111 -10.76 20.85 3.59
CA TYR A 111 -11.95 20.11 3.20
C TYR A 111 -11.60 18.68 2.80
N PRO A 112 -12.53 17.69 3.03
CA PRO A 112 -12.25 16.27 2.84
C PRO A 112 -12.38 15.84 1.38
N PHE A 113 -11.53 16.35 0.51
CA PHE A 113 -11.60 16.10 -0.94
C PHE A 113 -11.50 14.61 -1.28
N ARG A 114 -10.54 13.89 -0.68
CA ARG A 114 -10.32 12.46 -0.93
C ARG A 114 -11.54 11.62 -0.52
N GLU A 115 -12.10 11.90 0.64
CA GLU A 115 -13.26 11.22 1.19
C GLU A 115 -14.51 11.49 0.35
N THR A 116 -14.65 12.72 -0.15
CA THR A 116 -15.75 13.09 -1.05
C THR A 116 -15.66 12.32 -2.38
N VAL A 117 -14.48 12.27 -2.99
CA VAL A 117 -14.26 11.46 -4.20
C VAL A 117 -14.53 9.98 -3.91
N ALA A 118 -14.01 9.44 -2.81
CA ALA A 118 -14.18 8.04 -2.44
C ALA A 118 -15.65 7.66 -2.13
N SER A 119 -16.48 8.63 -1.71
CA SER A 119 -17.90 8.40 -1.48
C SER A 119 -18.73 8.23 -2.75
N GLY A 120 -18.14 8.48 -3.93
CA GLY A 120 -18.84 8.46 -5.20
C GLY A 120 -19.71 9.70 -5.46
N ALA A 121 -19.40 10.82 -4.81
CA ALA A 121 -20.06 12.11 -5.04
C ALA A 121 -19.96 12.55 -6.51
N SER A 122 -20.89 13.39 -6.94
CA SER A 122 -20.87 13.95 -8.30
C SER A 122 -19.61 14.80 -8.54
N PRO A 123 -19.20 14.97 -9.81
CA PRO A 123 -18.07 15.83 -10.14
C PRO A 123 -18.20 17.25 -9.58
N ASP A 124 -19.39 17.84 -9.65
CA ASP A 124 -19.64 19.19 -9.12
C ASP A 124 -19.48 19.25 -7.60
N GLU A 125 -19.97 18.24 -6.87
CA GLU A 125 -19.75 18.14 -5.42
C GLU A 125 -18.28 17.96 -5.07
N CYS A 126 -17.53 17.19 -5.84
CA CYS A 126 -16.07 17.08 -5.67
C CYS A 126 -15.37 18.41 -5.89
N VAL A 127 -15.73 19.15 -6.93
CA VAL A 127 -15.16 20.49 -7.23
C VAL A 127 -15.45 21.46 -6.08
N GLU A 128 -16.64 21.45 -5.50
CA GLU A 128 -16.98 22.30 -4.35
C GLU A 128 -16.15 21.98 -3.08
N GLN A 129 -15.56 20.79 -2.98
CA GLN A 129 -14.64 20.42 -1.88
C GLN A 129 -13.18 20.82 -2.17
N ILE A 130 -12.89 21.52 -3.27
CA ILE A 130 -11.56 22.08 -3.52
C ILE A 130 -11.40 23.34 -2.67
N ASP A 131 -10.69 23.21 -1.57
CA ASP A 131 -10.44 24.29 -0.61
C ASP A 131 -9.41 25.29 -1.17
N ILE A 132 -9.78 26.58 -1.22
CA ILE A 132 -8.90 27.66 -1.67
C ILE A 132 -8.33 28.42 -0.48
N GLY A 133 -9.17 28.81 0.47
CA GLY A 133 -8.79 29.65 1.61
C GLY A 133 -7.92 28.91 2.62
N GLY A 134 -8.22 27.65 2.89
CA GLY A 134 -7.46 26.82 3.82
C GLY A 134 -6.00 26.66 3.41
N PRO A 135 -5.69 26.15 2.22
CA PRO A 135 -4.32 26.03 1.73
C PRO A 135 -3.57 27.35 1.71
N SER A 136 -4.25 28.44 1.38
CA SER A 136 -3.66 29.78 1.37
C SER A 136 -3.16 30.21 2.75
N MET A 137 -3.98 30.04 3.79
CA MET A 137 -3.60 30.34 5.18
C MET A 137 -2.50 29.41 5.69
N VAL A 138 -2.61 28.11 5.42
CA VAL A 138 -1.62 27.11 5.82
C VAL A 138 -0.25 27.42 5.23
N ARG A 139 -0.18 27.69 3.94
CA ARG A 139 1.07 28.02 3.23
C ARG A 139 1.67 29.33 3.71
N ALA A 140 0.84 30.35 3.95
CA ALA A 140 1.28 31.64 4.50
C ALA A 140 1.91 31.49 5.88
N ALA A 141 1.24 30.78 6.79
CA ALA A 141 1.74 30.53 8.13
C ALA A 141 3.01 29.65 8.13
N ALA A 142 3.05 28.59 7.32
CA ALA A 142 4.21 27.73 7.18
C ALA A 142 5.44 28.51 6.65
N LYS A 143 5.26 29.38 5.64
CA LYS A 143 6.32 30.27 5.15
C LYS A 143 6.83 31.18 6.26
N ASN A 144 5.95 31.73 7.06
CA ASN A 144 6.30 32.68 8.14
C ASN A 144 6.52 31.97 9.51
N HIS A 145 6.95 30.70 9.52
CA HIS A 145 7.24 29.96 10.75
C HIS A 145 8.24 30.64 11.72
N PRO A 146 9.10 31.57 11.30
CA PRO A 146 9.89 32.35 12.27
C PRO A 146 9.02 33.19 13.22
N SER A 147 7.82 33.58 12.81
CA SER A 147 6.91 34.44 13.57
C SER A 147 5.63 33.75 14.02
N VAL A 148 5.13 32.74 13.30
CA VAL A 148 3.84 32.09 13.55
C VAL A 148 3.99 30.58 13.59
N ALA A 149 3.23 29.91 14.47
CA ALA A 149 3.09 28.45 14.47
C ALA A 149 1.88 28.06 13.61
N VAL A 150 1.97 26.94 12.89
CA VAL A 150 0.86 26.40 12.08
C VAL A 150 0.58 24.96 12.46
N VAL A 151 -0.69 24.62 12.65
CA VAL A 151 -1.15 23.27 13.04
C VAL A 151 -2.25 22.84 12.07
N THR A 152 -2.10 21.67 11.47
CA THR A 152 -3.01 21.13 10.46
C THR A 152 -3.71 19.83 10.88
N SER A 153 -3.34 19.28 12.04
CA SER A 153 -3.92 18.03 12.55
C SER A 153 -4.43 18.18 13.99
N PRO A 154 -5.62 17.63 14.33
CA PRO A 154 -6.10 17.53 15.69
C PRO A 154 -5.15 16.82 16.65
N GLU A 155 -4.31 15.92 16.17
CA GLU A 155 -3.30 15.20 16.95
C GLU A 155 -2.28 16.13 17.62
N ARG A 156 -2.10 17.35 17.09
CA ARG A 156 -1.20 18.39 17.64
C ARG A 156 -1.84 19.30 18.68
N TYR A 157 -3.14 19.16 18.95
CA TYR A 157 -3.83 20.08 19.88
C TYR A 157 -3.29 20.00 21.31
N ALA A 158 -2.93 18.82 21.79
CA ALA A 158 -2.27 18.66 23.07
C ALA A 158 -0.90 19.37 23.14
N ASP A 159 -0.13 19.30 22.04
CA ASP A 159 1.15 20.01 21.92
C ASP A 159 0.95 21.54 21.96
N VAL A 160 -0.12 22.04 21.33
CA VAL A 160 -0.49 23.47 21.36
C VAL A 160 -0.77 23.93 22.78
N LEU A 161 -1.62 23.20 23.52
CA LEU A 161 -1.97 23.55 24.91
C LEU A 161 -0.73 23.50 25.82
N SER A 162 0.12 22.50 25.65
CA SER A 162 1.41 22.42 26.37
C SER A 162 2.34 23.60 26.04
N ALA A 163 2.40 23.98 24.77
CA ALA A 163 3.22 25.12 24.32
C ALA A 163 2.72 26.43 24.92
N VAL A 164 1.42 26.70 24.92
CA VAL A 164 0.83 27.89 25.52
C VAL A 164 1.18 27.99 27.02
N ALA A 165 1.07 26.90 27.76
CA ALA A 165 1.42 26.86 29.17
C ALA A 165 2.92 27.07 29.45
N SER A 166 3.80 26.78 28.48
CA SER A 166 5.27 26.85 28.61
C SER A 166 5.92 28.04 27.88
N GLY A 167 5.14 29.06 27.50
CA GLY A 167 5.65 30.28 26.86
C GLY A 167 5.76 30.20 25.32
N GLY A 168 5.08 29.25 24.69
CA GLY A 168 4.97 29.07 23.25
C GLY A 168 5.92 28.05 22.64
N PHE A 169 5.83 27.87 21.36
CA PHE A 169 6.72 26.97 20.60
C PHE A 169 8.09 27.60 20.36
N ASP A 170 9.14 26.79 20.48
CA ASP A 170 10.49 27.17 20.01
C ASP A 170 10.58 27.15 18.48
N LEU A 171 11.67 27.70 17.93
CA LEU A 171 11.86 27.78 16.48
C LEU A 171 11.99 26.39 15.83
N ALA A 172 12.60 25.43 16.50
CA ALA A 172 12.78 24.08 15.96
C ALA A 172 11.42 23.38 15.79
N THR A 173 10.54 23.54 16.77
CA THR A 173 9.16 23.01 16.72
C THR A 173 8.34 23.73 15.65
N ARG A 174 8.42 25.07 15.54
CA ARG A 174 7.72 25.80 14.48
C ARG A 174 8.17 25.38 13.07
N LYS A 175 9.47 25.09 12.87
CA LYS A 175 9.99 24.52 11.61
C LYS A 175 9.39 23.15 11.29
N ARG A 176 9.25 22.26 12.28
CA ARG A 176 8.61 20.95 12.08
C ARG A 176 7.13 21.07 11.72
N LEU A 177 6.41 21.90 12.45
CA LEU A 177 4.99 22.18 12.16
C LEU A 177 4.82 22.79 10.75
N ALA A 178 5.73 23.67 10.32
CA ALA A 178 5.71 24.21 8.96
C ALA A 178 5.99 23.13 7.90
N ALA A 179 6.88 22.18 8.17
CA ALA A 179 7.10 21.04 7.29
C ALA A 179 5.85 20.16 7.18
N GLU A 180 5.20 19.84 8.30
CA GLU A 180 3.93 19.10 8.34
C GLU A 180 2.83 19.84 7.54
N ALA A 181 2.75 21.15 7.67
CA ALA A 181 1.80 21.98 6.95
C ALA A 181 2.02 21.96 5.42
N PHE A 182 3.28 22.02 4.96
CA PHE A 182 3.59 21.87 3.53
C PHE A 182 3.33 20.45 3.02
N GLN A 183 3.59 19.41 3.82
CA GLN A 183 3.21 18.04 3.47
C GLN A 183 1.70 17.91 3.31
N HIS A 184 0.92 18.50 4.22
CA HIS A 184 -0.53 18.49 4.18
C HIS A 184 -1.08 19.12 2.89
N THR A 185 -0.60 20.34 2.53
CA THR A 185 -1.04 20.99 1.30
C THR A 185 -0.55 20.28 0.03
N ALA A 186 0.67 19.73 0.04
CA ALA A 186 1.19 18.95 -1.08
C ALA A 186 0.37 17.68 -1.33
N ALA A 187 0.03 16.94 -0.26
CA ALA A 187 -0.80 15.75 -0.36
C ALA A 187 -2.22 16.07 -0.86
N TYR A 188 -2.76 17.21 -0.45
CA TYR A 188 -4.04 17.71 -0.91
C TYR A 188 -4.01 18.03 -2.42
N ASP A 189 -3.04 18.81 -2.88
CA ASP A 189 -2.91 19.18 -4.29
C ASP A 189 -2.65 17.96 -5.19
N VAL A 190 -1.86 16.99 -4.73
CA VAL A 190 -1.67 15.71 -5.45
C VAL A 190 -2.98 14.95 -5.58
N ALA A 191 -3.83 14.92 -4.55
CA ALA A 191 -5.13 14.26 -4.63
C ALA A 191 -6.05 14.93 -5.65
N VAL A 192 -6.11 16.27 -5.64
CA VAL A 192 -6.89 17.05 -6.61
C VAL A 192 -6.37 16.84 -8.03
N ALA A 193 -5.07 17.00 -8.26
CA ALA A 193 -4.45 16.83 -9.58
C ALA A 193 -4.64 15.41 -10.13
N SER A 194 -4.49 14.39 -9.29
CA SER A 194 -4.70 12.99 -9.68
C SER A 194 -6.16 12.72 -10.08
N TRP A 195 -7.13 13.27 -9.34
CA TRP A 195 -8.53 13.14 -9.68
C TRP A 195 -8.87 13.83 -11.00
N PHE A 196 -8.35 15.04 -11.22
CA PHE A 196 -8.51 15.74 -12.49
C PHE A 196 -7.97 14.92 -13.66
N ALA A 197 -6.73 14.44 -13.53
CA ALA A 197 -6.04 13.72 -14.62
C ALA A 197 -6.65 12.34 -14.92
N SER A 198 -7.20 11.65 -13.91
CA SER A 198 -7.69 10.28 -14.08
C SER A 198 -9.20 10.16 -14.29
N SER A 199 -9.99 11.15 -13.84
CA SER A 199 -11.44 10.99 -13.74
C SER A 199 -12.25 12.18 -14.25
N TYR A 200 -11.83 13.40 -13.95
CA TYR A 200 -12.62 14.59 -14.27
C TYR A 200 -12.32 15.16 -15.66
N ALA A 201 -11.04 15.25 -16.04
CA ALA A 201 -10.58 15.77 -17.32
C ALA A 201 -9.39 14.98 -17.88
N PRO A 202 -9.55 13.65 -18.11
CA PRO A 202 -8.49 12.85 -18.70
C PRO A 202 -8.14 13.37 -20.11
N VAL A 203 -6.85 13.37 -20.45
CA VAL A 203 -6.35 13.87 -21.74
C VAL A 203 -6.74 12.92 -22.90
N ASP A 204 -6.80 11.63 -22.60
CA ASP A 204 -7.16 10.57 -23.54
C ASP A 204 -7.83 9.40 -22.80
N ASP A 205 -8.12 8.31 -23.52
CA ASP A 205 -8.68 7.08 -22.95
C ASP A 205 -7.64 6.18 -22.27
N SER A 206 -6.40 6.66 -22.10
CA SER A 206 -5.35 5.91 -21.43
C SER A 206 -5.67 5.71 -19.94
N ARG A 207 -5.40 4.52 -19.44
CA ARG A 207 -5.44 4.23 -18.00
C ARG A 207 -4.39 5.04 -17.21
N PHE A 208 -3.32 5.47 -17.86
CA PHE A 208 -2.20 6.17 -17.25
C PHE A 208 -2.30 7.66 -17.58
N PRO A 209 -2.46 8.53 -16.55
CA PRO A 209 -2.61 9.96 -16.76
C PRO A 209 -1.29 10.58 -17.23
N ASP A 210 -1.36 11.75 -17.89
CA ASP A 210 -0.21 12.54 -18.31
C ASP A 210 0.59 13.15 -17.13
N PHE A 211 -0.06 13.28 -15.97
CA PHE A 211 0.58 13.66 -14.71
C PHE A 211 0.41 12.57 -13.66
N LEU A 212 1.54 12.10 -13.10
CA LEU A 212 1.55 11.12 -12.02
C LEU A 212 2.01 11.79 -10.72
N GLY A 213 1.11 11.84 -9.73
CA GLY A 213 1.42 12.25 -8.37
C GLY A 213 1.07 11.15 -7.37
N ALA A 214 1.97 10.88 -6.44
CA ALA A 214 1.72 9.96 -5.33
C ALA A 214 2.34 10.51 -4.05
N THR A 215 1.67 10.31 -2.93
CA THR A 215 2.15 10.73 -1.61
C THR A 215 2.21 9.54 -0.67
N TYR A 216 3.31 9.46 0.07
CA TYR A 216 3.55 8.40 1.03
C TYR A 216 4.05 8.99 2.34
N GLU A 217 3.61 8.42 3.45
CA GLU A 217 4.08 8.76 4.78
C GLU A 217 4.99 7.66 5.33
N ARG A 218 6.09 8.06 5.97
CA ARG A 218 7.00 7.09 6.58
C ARG A 218 6.37 6.46 7.80
N LYS A 219 6.03 5.16 7.70
CA LYS A 219 5.51 4.37 8.82
C LYS A 219 6.65 3.97 9.77
N ASN A 220 7.73 3.39 9.23
CA ASN A 220 8.86 2.91 10.02
C ASN A 220 10.20 3.17 9.32
N THR A 221 11.25 3.46 10.09
CA THR A 221 12.63 3.28 9.65
C THR A 221 12.99 1.82 9.90
N LEU A 222 13.51 1.14 8.88
CA LEU A 222 13.91 -0.26 8.97
C LEU A 222 15.37 -0.35 9.43
N ARG A 223 15.74 -1.49 9.99
CA ARG A 223 17.09 -1.71 10.48
C ARG A 223 18.14 -1.57 9.37
N TYR A 224 17.83 -2.06 8.16
CA TYR A 224 18.60 -1.93 6.92
C TYR A 224 17.75 -2.40 5.74
N GLY A 225 18.21 -2.21 4.50
CA GLY A 225 17.58 -2.67 3.28
C GLY A 225 17.79 -4.16 3.00
N GLU A 226 17.96 -4.53 1.74
CA GLU A 226 18.33 -5.91 1.40
C GLU A 226 19.65 -6.32 2.06
N ASN A 227 20.58 -5.37 2.16
CA ASN A 227 21.90 -5.59 2.73
C ASN A 227 22.15 -4.66 3.92
N PRO A 228 23.01 -5.08 4.90
CA PRO A 228 23.24 -4.36 6.14
C PRO A 228 23.78 -2.92 5.99
N HIS A 229 24.39 -2.59 4.87
CA HIS A 229 24.95 -1.26 4.61
C HIS A 229 23.96 -0.29 3.94
N GLN A 230 22.74 -0.75 3.64
CA GLN A 230 21.71 0.06 2.98
C GLN A 230 20.70 0.59 3.99
N ASP A 231 20.54 1.91 4.05
CA ASP A 231 19.44 2.52 4.81
C ASP A 231 18.10 2.20 4.16
N ALA A 232 17.06 1.97 4.96
CA ALA A 232 15.74 1.65 4.47
C ALA A 232 14.63 2.16 5.38
N ALA A 233 13.46 2.37 4.79
CA ALA A 233 12.25 2.75 5.50
C ALA A 233 11.02 2.20 4.77
N LEU A 234 9.95 1.95 5.52
CA LEU A 234 8.63 1.66 4.99
C LEU A 234 7.81 2.94 4.92
N TYR A 235 7.23 3.19 3.77
CA TYR A 235 6.27 4.25 3.53
C TYR A 235 4.91 3.65 3.18
N VAL A 236 3.83 4.33 3.57
CA VAL A 236 2.44 3.94 3.30
C VAL A 236 1.69 5.07 2.59
N ASP A 237 0.70 4.72 1.80
CA ASP A 237 -0.08 5.65 0.97
C ASP A 237 -1.28 6.29 1.70
N GLY A 238 -1.50 5.96 2.96
CA GLY A 238 -2.61 6.50 3.76
C GLY A 238 -3.99 5.96 3.42
N THR A 239 -4.11 4.94 2.55
CA THR A 239 -5.42 4.34 2.20
C THR A 239 -5.99 3.45 3.30
N GLY A 240 -5.18 3.09 4.29
CA GLY A 240 -5.57 2.20 5.40
C GLY A 240 -5.62 0.71 5.03
N GLY A 241 -5.28 0.36 3.78
CA GLY A 241 -5.32 -1.02 3.28
C GLY A 241 -3.97 -1.60 2.88
N GLY A 242 -3.98 -2.88 2.51
CA GLY A 242 -2.81 -3.58 1.98
C GLY A 242 -1.78 -4.02 3.02
N LEU A 243 -0.83 -4.82 2.55
CA LEU A 243 0.17 -5.46 3.40
C LEU A 243 1.07 -4.46 4.16
N ALA A 244 1.44 -3.35 3.54
CA ALA A 244 2.28 -2.33 4.19
C ALA A 244 1.62 -1.72 5.44
N GLN A 245 0.30 -1.79 5.55
CA GLN A 245 -0.49 -1.30 6.67
C GLN A 245 -1.02 -2.41 7.58
N ALA A 246 -0.63 -3.67 7.33
CA ALA A 246 -1.00 -4.82 8.16
C ALA A 246 -0.65 -4.59 9.64
N GLU A 247 -1.50 -5.12 10.51
CA GLU A 247 -1.26 -5.13 11.96
C GLU A 247 -0.26 -6.23 12.31
N GLN A 248 0.79 -5.87 13.02
CA GLN A 248 1.73 -6.86 13.56
C GLN A 248 1.33 -7.24 14.98
N LEU A 249 0.86 -8.48 15.14
CA LEU A 249 0.35 -9.01 16.42
C LEU A 249 1.47 -9.52 17.33
N HIS A 250 2.61 -9.95 16.76
CA HIS A 250 3.70 -10.55 17.53
C HIS A 250 5.04 -10.50 16.78
N GLY A 251 6.12 -10.69 17.53
CA GLY A 251 7.46 -10.94 17.04
C GLY A 251 8.34 -9.71 16.91
N LYS A 252 9.50 -9.90 16.27
CA LYS A 252 10.46 -8.83 15.98
C LYS A 252 9.93 -7.88 14.91
N GLU A 253 10.54 -6.71 14.80
CA GLU A 253 10.28 -5.79 13.70
C GLU A 253 10.48 -6.48 12.33
N MET A 254 9.64 -6.10 11.37
CA MET A 254 9.78 -6.55 9.98
C MET A 254 11.03 -5.95 9.35
N SER A 255 11.78 -6.77 8.62
CA SER A 255 12.89 -6.30 7.78
C SER A 255 12.41 -5.97 6.36
N TYR A 256 13.25 -5.30 5.59
CA TYR A 256 13.01 -5.05 4.16
C TYR A 256 12.70 -6.36 3.40
N ASN A 257 13.55 -7.38 3.59
CA ASN A 257 13.35 -8.68 2.95
C ASN A 257 12.09 -9.40 3.44
N ASN A 258 11.70 -9.24 4.72
CA ASN A 258 10.44 -9.78 5.20
C ASN A 258 9.24 -9.15 4.46
N TYR A 259 9.22 -7.83 4.26
CA TYR A 259 8.13 -7.20 3.49
C TYR A 259 8.08 -7.70 2.05
N THR A 260 9.23 -7.80 1.37
CA THR A 260 9.31 -8.29 -0.02
C THR A 260 8.79 -9.72 -0.15
N ASP A 261 9.23 -10.62 0.72
CA ASP A 261 8.81 -12.03 0.70
C ASP A 261 7.34 -12.18 1.11
N THR A 262 6.88 -11.35 2.08
CA THR A 262 5.48 -11.39 2.52
C THR A 262 4.53 -10.87 1.43
N ASP A 263 4.91 -9.86 0.67
CA ASP A 263 4.11 -9.37 -0.47
C ASP A 263 3.97 -10.45 -1.54
N ALA A 264 5.07 -11.11 -1.89
CA ALA A 264 5.06 -12.21 -2.85
C ALA A 264 4.18 -13.38 -2.36
N ALA A 265 4.29 -13.75 -1.07
CA ALA A 265 3.49 -14.81 -0.47
C ALA A 265 2.00 -14.47 -0.44
N HIS A 266 1.68 -13.25 -0.04
CA HIS A 266 0.30 -12.75 0.04
C HIS A 266 -0.36 -12.75 -1.34
N ARG A 267 0.33 -12.27 -2.36
CA ARG A 267 -0.16 -12.32 -3.75
C ARG A 267 -0.41 -13.76 -4.20
N ALA A 268 0.54 -14.66 -3.96
CA ALA A 268 0.43 -16.06 -4.36
C ALA A 268 -0.74 -16.80 -3.69
N ALA A 269 -0.97 -16.57 -2.39
CA ALA A 269 -2.06 -17.21 -1.67
C ALA A 269 -3.45 -16.74 -2.15
N TYR A 270 -3.57 -15.48 -2.54
CA TYR A 270 -4.84 -14.89 -3.00
C TYR A 270 -5.13 -15.07 -4.50
N ASP A 271 -4.27 -15.79 -5.24
CA ASP A 271 -4.57 -16.24 -6.61
C ASP A 271 -5.57 -17.40 -6.65
N HIS A 272 -5.87 -18.00 -5.50
CA HIS A 272 -6.73 -19.16 -5.36
C HIS A 272 -7.98 -18.84 -4.54
N ASP A 273 -9.11 -19.37 -4.98
CA ASP A 273 -10.39 -19.20 -4.30
C ASP A 273 -10.58 -20.20 -3.14
N GLU A 274 -9.94 -21.36 -3.23
CA GLU A 274 -9.94 -22.39 -2.19
C GLU A 274 -9.05 -21.99 -1.00
N PRO A 275 -9.15 -22.64 0.17
CA PRO A 275 -8.17 -22.46 1.24
C PRO A 275 -6.76 -22.73 0.71
N CYS A 276 -5.91 -21.69 0.68
CA CYS A 276 -4.58 -21.71 0.08
C CYS A 276 -3.51 -21.27 1.06
N VAL A 277 -2.37 -21.94 1.00
CA VAL A 277 -1.13 -21.58 1.69
C VAL A 277 0.00 -21.45 0.68
N ALA A 278 0.69 -20.33 0.72
CA ALA A 278 1.92 -20.07 -0.03
C ALA A 278 3.11 -19.90 0.92
N ILE A 279 4.17 -20.66 0.71
CA ILE A 279 5.44 -20.56 1.44
C ILE A 279 6.47 -20.00 0.48
N ILE A 280 6.97 -18.82 0.78
CA ILE A 280 7.86 -18.05 -0.08
C ILE A 280 9.21 -17.82 0.61
N LYS A 281 10.27 -17.84 -0.18
CA LYS A 281 11.62 -17.44 0.23
C LYS A 281 12.34 -16.81 -0.95
N HIS A 282 12.94 -15.64 -0.73
CA HIS A 282 13.59 -14.87 -1.80
C HIS A 282 12.64 -14.60 -2.99
N ALA A 283 11.42 -14.19 -2.65
CA ALA A 283 10.32 -13.88 -3.57
C ALA A 283 9.95 -15.02 -4.55
N ASN A 284 10.30 -16.28 -4.22
CA ASN A 284 9.92 -17.47 -4.99
C ASN A 284 9.24 -18.51 -4.11
N PRO A 285 8.31 -19.31 -4.67
CA PRO A 285 7.66 -20.37 -3.92
C PRO A 285 8.62 -21.50 -3.54
N CYS A 286 8.66 -21.82 -2.23
CA CYS A 286 9.08 -23.13 -1.75
C CYS A 286 7.95 -24.15 -1.95
N GLY A 287 6.71 -23.70 -1.85
CA GLY A 287 5.52 -24.48 -2.13
C GLY A 287 4.26 -23.65 -2.04
N ILE A 288 3.28 -23.99 -2.88
CA ILE A 288 1.92 -23.44 -2.89
C ILE A 288 0.97 -24.63 -2.92
N ALA A 289 -0.06 -24.61 -2.10
CA ALA A 289 -1.08 -25.65 -2.13
C ALA A 289 -2.45 -25.14 -1.71
N ILE A 290 -3.47 -25.79 -2.25
CA ILE A 290 -4.86 -25.68 -1.82
C ILE A 290 -5.24 -26.95 -1.04
N GLY A 291 -6.23 -26.85 -0.18
CA GLY A 291 -6.74 -27.99 0.61
C GLY A 291 -8.19 -27.79 0.99
N ALA A 292 -8.77 -28.82 1.60
CA ALA A 292 -10.10 -28.70 2.19
C ALA A 292 -10.13 -27.68 3.33
N ASP A 293 -8.99 -27.49 3.99
CA ASP A 293 -8.74 -26.48 5.00
C ASP A 293 -7.29 -25.97 4.94
N VAL A 294 -6.98 -24.95 5.73
CA VAL A 294 -5.64 -24.33 5.74
C VAL A 294 -4.56 -25.25 6.34
N ALA A 295 -4.91 -26.17 7.21
CA ALA A 295 -3.95 -27.11 7.79
C ALA A 295 -3.51 -28.15 6.76
N GLU A 296 -4.43 -28.66 5.94
CA GLU A 296 -4.10 -29.52 4.80
C GLU A 296 -3.27 -28.77 3.77
N ALA A 297 -3.69 -27.55 3.39
CA ALA A 297 -2.96 -26.72 2.45
C ALA A 297 -1.52 -26.46 2.92
N HIS A 298 -1.32 -26.17 4.21
CA HIS A 298 0.01 -25.98 4.78
C HIS A 298 0.89 -27.23 4.70
N ARG A 299 0.37 -28.40 5.07
CA ARG A 299 1.13 -29.65 4.97
C ARG A 299 1.59 -29.94 3.54
N LYS A 300 0.69 -29.76 2.57
CA LYS A 300 0.99 -29.94 1.14
C LYS A 300 2.01 -28.92 0.62
N ALA A 301 1.84 -27.65 0.92
CA ALA A 301 2.76 -26.61 0.51
C ALA A 301 4.16 -26.84 1.08
N HIS A 302 4.26 -27.17 2.36
CA HIS A 302 5.53 -27.47 3.02
C HIS A 302 6.22 -28.71 2.42
N ALA A 303 5.46 -29.75 2.05
CA ALA A 303 5.99 -30.99 1.47
C ALA A 303 6.64 -30.78 0.08
N CYS A 304 6.37 -29.69 -0.60
CA CYS A 304 7.00 -29.37 -1.90
C CYS A 304 8.52 -29.27 -1.77
N ASP A 305 9.01 -28.44 -0.86
CA ASP A 305 10.44 -28.27 -0.56
C ASP A 305 10.64 -27.91 0.92
N PRO A 306 10.66 -28.93 1.83
CA PRO A 306 10.81 -28.69 3.26
C PRO A 306 12.15 -28.04 3.64
N VAL A 307 13.18 -28.27 2.85
CA VAL A 307 14.52 -27.70 3.10
C VAL A 307 14.50 -26.19 2.88
N SER A 308 13.94 -25.74 1.76
CA SER A 308 13.84 -24.31 1.44
C SER A 308 12.79 -23.60 2.30
N ALA A 309 11.72 -24.28 2.70
CA ALA A 309 10.66 -23.73 3.55
C ALA A 309 11.16 -23.31 4.95
N TYR A 310 12.26 -23.87 5.42
CA TYR A 310 12.90 -23.50 6.67
C TYR A 310 13.39 -22.02 6.60
N GLY A 311 12.85 -21.18 7.47
CA GLY A 311 13.10 -19.72 7.45
C GLY A 311 12.34 -18.98 6.36
N GLY A 312 11.31 -19.58 5.80
CA GLY A 312 10.43 -18.94 4.81
C GLY A 312 9.35 -18.05 5.44
N VAL A 313 8.59 -17.43 4.56
CA VAL A 313 7.41 -16.61 4.86
C VAL A 313 6.16 -17.35 4.42
N ILE A 314 5.15 -17.37 5.27
CA ILE A 314 3.87 -18.05 5.01
C ILE A 314 2.75 -17.03 4.84
N ALA A 315 1.99 -17.14 3.76
CA ALA A 315 0.72 -16.43 3.60
C ALA A 315 -0.45 -17.39 3.44
N VAL A 316 -1.57 -16.99 4.00
CA VAL A 316 -2.82 -17.77 4.03
C VAL A 316 -3.97 -16.86 3.60
N ASN A 317 -4.88 -17.35 2.74
CA ASN A 317 -6.04 -16.58 2.26
C ASN A 317 -7.31 -16.78 3.11
N ARG A 318 -7.21 -17.50 4.20
CA ARG A 318 -8.28 -17.76 5.20
C ARG A 318 -7.74 -17.58 6.62
N PRO A 319 -8.58 -17.49 7.65
CA PRO A 319 -8.12 -17.50 9.03
C PRO A 319 -7.25 -18.73 9.34
N VAL A 320 -6.14 -18.51 10.05
CA VAL A 320 -5.25 -19.60 10.47
C VAL A 320 -5.92 -20.41 11.56
N SER A 321 -6.13 -21.71 11.32
CA SER A 321 -6.66 -22.63 12.32
C SER A 321 -5.62 -22.98 13.38
N LYS A 322 -6.09 -23.44 14.54
CA LYS A 322 -5.21 -23.93 15.61
C LYS A 322 -4.31 -25.06 15.12
N GLU A 323 -4.86 -26.02 14.35
CA GLU A 323 -4.10 -27.14 13.79
C GLU A 323 -2.96 -26.67 12.88
N MET A 324 -3.24 -25.73 11.97
CA MET A 324 -2.20 -25.15 11.13
C MET A 324 -1.14 -24.43 11.97
N ALA A 325 -1.57 -23.63 12.96
CA ALA A 325 -0.66 -22.90 13.84
C ALA A 325 0.30 -23.84 14.60
N GLU A 326 -0.18 -24.99 15.06
CA GLU A 326 0.65 -26.03 15.71
C GLU A 326 1.69 -26.59 14.73
N GLN A 327 1.33 -26.88 13.48
CA GLN A 327 2.27 -27.31 12.44
C GLN A 327 3.35 -26.25 12.17
N VAL A 328 2.97 -24.98 12.05
CA VAL A 328 3.91 -23.87 11.83
C VAL A 328 4.83 -23.66 13.03
N ALA A 329 4.32 -23.86 14.26
CA ALA A 329 5.10 -23.73 15.48
C ALA A 329 6.29 -24.71 15.57
N ASP A 330 6.23 -25.84 14.89
CA ASP A 330 7.32 -26.83 14.88
C ASP A 330 8.43 -26.49 13.86
N ILE A 331 8.19 -25.54 12.95
CA ILE A 331 9.11 -25.17 11.88
C ILE A 331 9.63 -23.75 12.12
N PHE A 332 10.90 -23.50 11.81
CA PHE A 332 11.41 -22.12 11.82
C PHE A 332 10.77 -21.34 10.68
N THR A 333 9.94 -20.34 11.03
CA THR A 333 9.22 -19.46 10.13
C THR A 333 9.51 -18.02 10.48
N GLU A 334 9.87 -17.20 9.50
CA GLU A 334 10.19 -15.78 9.70
C GLU A 334 8.92 -14.94 9.90
N VAL A 335 7.93 -15.13 9.03
CA VAL A 335 6.68 -14.38 9.01
C VAL A 335 5.51 -15.29 8.67
N ILE A 336 4.37 -15.07 9.30
CA ILE A 336 3.07 -15.57 8.86
C ILE A 336 2.10 -14.40 8.71
N VAL A 337 1.37 -14.35 7.59
CA VAL A 337 0.34 -13.36 7.31
C VAL A 337 -0.97 -14.05 6.94
N ALA A 338 -2.06 -13.58 7.53
CA ALA A 338 -3.40 -14.11 7.29
C ALA A 338 -4.47 -13.02 7.50
N PRO A 339 -5.71 -13.21 7.00
CA PRO A 339 -6.81 -12.30 7.27
C PRO A 339 -7.25 -12.30 8.74
N ASP A 340 -7.11 -13.43 9.42
CA ASP A 340 -7.40 -13.57 10.86
C ASP A 340 -6.75 -14.85 11.44
N TYR A 341 -6.92 -15.05 12.73
CA TYR A 341 -6.40 -16.19 13.49
C TYR A 341 -7.51 -16.72 14.40
N GLU A 342 -7.81 -18.02 14.30
CA GLU A 342 -8.81 -18.68 15.14
C GLU A 342 -8.35 -18.81 16.60
N ASP A 343 -9.29 -19.12 17.48
CA ASP A 343 -9.01 -19.33 18.90
C ASP A 343 -7.93 -20.39 19.11
N GLY A 344 -6.92 -20.06 19.91
CA GLY A 344 -5.77 -20.92 20.20
C GLY A 344 -4.67 -20.92 19.13
N ALA A 345 -4.89 -20.33 17.94
CA ALA A 345 -3.86 -20.24 16.91
C ALA A 345 -2.71 -19.30 17.32
N LEU A 346 -3.02 -18.13 17.85
CA LEU A 346 -2.03 -17.19 18.35
C LEU A 346 -1.23 -17.77 19.52
N GLU A 347 -1.88 -18.49 20.43
CA GLU A 347 -1.21 -19.16 21.55
C GLU A 347 -0.19 -20.19 21.07
N ALA A 348 -0.50 -20.94 20.02
CA ALA A 348 0.42 -21.90 19.43
C ALA A 348 1.63 -21.21 18.77
N LEU A 349 1.39 -20.17 17.95
CA LEU A 349 2.43 -19.45 17.21
C LEU A 349 3.35 -18.65 18.13
N THR A 350 2.82 -17.99 19.16
CA THR A 350 3.57 -17.11 20.06
C THR A 350 4.54 -17.84 20.99
N LYS A 351 4.48 -19.18 21.04
CA LYS A 351 5.54 -20.01 21.66
C LYS A 351 6.91 -19.75 21.01
N LYS A 352 6.94 -19.34 19.74
CA LYS A 352 8.13 -18.90 19.03
C LYS A 352 8.29 -17.39 19.17
N LYS A 353 9.18 -16.94 20.06
CA LYS A 353 9.39 -15.52 20.41
C LYS A 353 9.65 -14.60 19.20
N ASN A 354 10.24 -15.12 18.14
CA ASN A 354 10.75 -14.29 17.05
C ASN A 354 9.88 -14.30 15.79
N ILE A 355 8.88 -15.18 15.68
CA ILE A 355 7.98 -15.22 14.52
C ILE A 355 7.19 -13.92 14.43
N ARG A 356 7.14 -13.34 13.26
CA ARG A 356 6.33 -12.16 12.99
C ARG A 356 4.96 -12.60 12.54
N ILE A 357 3.94 -12.18 13.26
CA ILE A 357 2.55 -12.53 12.98
C ILE A 357 1.85 -11.27 12.50
N LEU A 358 1.39 -11.28 11.24
CA LEU A 358 0.71 -10.15 10.61
C LEU A 358 -0.76 -10.51 10.35
N LYS A 359 -1.63 -9.53 10.62
CA LYS A 359 -3.05 -9.57 10.27
C LYS A 359 -3.36 -8.52 9.21
N THR A 360 -3.91 -8.96 8.08
CA THR A 360 -4.44 -8.07 7.04
C THR A 360 -5.78 -8.63 6.54
N PRO A 361 -6.89 -7.93 6.77
CA PRO A 361 -8.23 -8.48 6.52
C PRO A 361 -8.59 -8.59 5.04
N SER A 362 -7.77 -8.06 4.14
CA SER A 362 -8.01 -8.04 2.70
C SER A 362 -6.86 -8.66 1.92
N GLY A 363 -7.19 -9.20 0.73
CA GLY A 363 -6.21 -9.60 -0.26
C GLY A 363 -5.47 -8.39 -0.87
N PRO A 364 -4.56 -8.64 -1.84
CA PRO A 364 -3.81 -7.59 -2.53
C PRO A 364 -4.74 -6.55 -3.16
N CYS A 365 -4.52 -5.28 -2.86
CA CYS A 365 -5.38 -4.18 -3.28
C CYS A 365 -4.83 -3.37 -4.45
N ASN A 366 -3.52 -3.41 -4.71
CA ASN A 366 -2.89 -2.64 -5.78
C ASN A 366 -3.44 -3.00 -7.15
N ARG A 367 -3.83 -1.98 -7.92
CA ARG A 367 -4.31 -2.13 -9.31
C ARG A 367 -3.26 -1.74 -10.34
N VAL A 368 -2.21 -1.05 -9.93
CA VAL A 368 -1.09 -0.58 -10.74
C VAL A 368 0.19 -0.91 -10.02
N GLU A 369 1.16 -1.43 -10.76
CA GLU A 369 2.52 -1.70 -10.31
C GLU A 369 3.46 -0.63 -10.86
N ALA A 370 4.35 -0.16 -10.00
CA ALA A 370 5.39 0.81 -10.34
C ALA A 370 6.77 0.17 -10.19
N LYS A 371 7.58 0.22 -11.23
CA LYS A 371 8.98 -0.22 -11.21
C LYS A 371 9.90 0.97 -11.48
N GLN A 372 10.70 1.32 -10.49
CA GLN A 372 11.70 2.37 -10.70
C GLN A 372 12.77 1.92 -11.68
N ILE A 373 13.12 2.80 -12.60
CA ILE A 373 14.26 2.70 -13.50
C ILE A 373 15.08 3.99 -13.39
N ASP A 374 16.30 3.96 -13.89
CA ASP A 374 17.14 5.16 -13.88
C ASP A 374 16.45 6.31 -14.63
N GLY A 375 16.26 7.43 -13.93
CA GLY A 375 15.59 8.63 -14.44
C GLY A 375 14.07 8.55 -14.57
N GLY A 376 13.39 7.47 -14.12
CA GLY A 376 11.94 7.38 -14.28
C GLY A 376 11.27 6.20 -13.57
N VAL A 377 10.01 6.02 -13.90
CA VAL A 377 9.18 4.92 -13.39
C VAL A 377 8.39 4.29 -14.53
N LEU A 378 8.38 2.96 -14.58
CA LEU A 378 7.46 2.20 -15.42
C LEU A 378 6.20 1.88 -14.63
N LEU A 379 5.05 2.10 -15.23
CA LEU A 379 3.76 1.70 -14.68
C LEU A 379 3.12 0.63 -15.55
N GLN A 380 2.51 -0.34 -14.91
CA GLN A 380 1.66 -1.32 -15.57
C GLN A 380 0.44 -1.65 -14.70
N ALA A 381 -0.64 -2.13 -15.33
CA ALA A 381 -1.70 -2.75 -14.56
C ALA A 381 -1.14 -3.97 -13.82
N THR A 382 -1.55 -4.14 -12.58
CA THR A 382 -1.15 -5.32 -11.79
C THR A 382 -1.59 -6.58 -12.53
N ASP A 383 -0.65 -7.49 -12.74
CA ASP A 383 -0.94 -8.80 -13.30
C ASP A 383 -1.73 -9.63 -12.28
N ARG A 384 -2.93 -10.02 -12.68
CA ARG A 384 -3.83 -10.90 -11.95
C ARG A 384 -4.30 -11.99 -12.90
N LEU A 385 -5.00 -12.98 -12.37
CA LEU A 385 -5.69 -13.99 -13.19
C LEU A 385 -7.00 -13.40 -13.73
N GLN A 386 -6.90 -12.58 -14.77
CA GLN A 386 -8.00 -11.77 -15.33
C GLN A 386 -8.08 -11.80 -16.85
N ALA A 387 -7.15 -12.50 -17.51
CA ALA A 387 -7.14 -12.64 -18.96
C ALA A 387 -8.02 -13.82 -19.39
N ASP A 388 -8.49 -13.79 -20.63
CA ASP A 388 -9.34 -14.86 -21.18
C ASP A 388 -8.70 -16.25 -21.06
N GLY A 389 -7.37 -16.32 -21.19
CA GLY A 389 -6.61 -17.56 -21.05
C GLY A 389 -6.42 -18.06 -19.61
N ASP A 390 -6.93 -17.34 -18.61
CA ASP A 390 -6.92 -17.80 -17.20
C ASP A 390 -8.09 -18.72 -16.88
N ASP A 391 -9.15 -18.68 -17.70
CA ASP A 391 -10.24 -19.63 -17.64
C ASP A 391 -9.89 -20.90 -18.43
N PRO A 392 -9.77 -22.08 -17.80
CA PRO A 392 -9.48 -23.34 -18.49
C PRO A 392 -10.50 -23.69 -19.57
N GLY A 393 -11.73 -23.16 -19.49
CA GLY A 393 -12.76 -23.33 -20.50
C GLY A 393 -12.41 -22.71 -21.87
N ASN A 394 -11.48 -21.75 -21.88
CA ASN A 394 -10.99 -21.08 -23.09
C ASN A 394 -9.72 -21.71 -23.68
N TRP A 395 -9.15 -22.72 -23.01
CA TRP A 395 -7.91 -23.33 -23.46
C TRP A 395 -8.08 -24.17 -24.73
N THR A 396 -7.11 -24.11 -25.60
CA THR A 396 -7.09 -24.91 -26.84
C THR A 396 -6.32 -26.21 -26.61
N LEU A 397 -6.97 -27.35 -26.84
CA LEU A 397 -6.31 -28.65 -26.84
C LEU A 397 -5.39 -28.75 -28.04
N ALA A 398 -4.07 -28.74 -27.82
CA ALA A 398 -3.04 -28.78 -28.84
C ALA A 398 -2.54 -30.21 -29.13
N SER A 399 -2.54 -31.10 -28.12
CA SER A 399 -2.08 -32.48 -28.22
C SER A 399 -2.81 -33.37 -27.23
N GLY A 400 -2.89 -34.66 -27.54
CA GLY A 400 -3.45 -35.69 -26.68
C GLY A 400 -4.98 -35.68 -26.63
N GLU A 401 -5.54 -36.29 -25.58
CA GLU A 401 -6.96 -36.35 -25.33
C GLU A 401 -7.37 -35.27 -24.32
N ALA A 402 -8.61 -34.79 -24.40
CA ALA A 402 -9.15 -33.83 -23.44
C ALA A 402 -9.14 -34.44 -22.03
N LEU A 403 -8.69 -33.66 -21.06
CA LEU A 403 -8.66 -34.06 -19.66
C LEU A 403 -10.09 -34.12 -19.08
N SER A 404 -10.29 -34.97 -18.09
CA SER A 404 -11.50 -34.91 -17.25
C SER A 404 -11.56 -33.57 -16.51
N ALA A 405 -12.73 -33.23 -15.96
CA ALA A 405 -12.88 -31.99 -15.20
C ALA A 405 -11.94 -31.92 -13.98
N GLU A 406 -11.71 -33.03 -13.31
CA GLU A 406 -10.80 -33.14 -12.17
C GLU A 406 -9.34 -32.94 -12.58
N GLU A 407 -8.92 -33.57 -13.67
CA GLU A 407 -7.57 -33.41 -14.24
C GLU A 407 -7.32 -31.99 -14.77
N LEU A 408 -8.33 -31.39 -15.39
CA LEU A 408 -8.26 -30.02 -15.86
C LEU A 408 -8.14 -29.03 -14.69
N ALA A 409 -8.81 -29.29 -13.56
CA ALA A 409 -8.66 -28.49 -12.34
C ALA A 409 -7.24 -28.57 -11.78
N GLU A 410 -6.59 -29.76 -11.80
CA GLU A 410 -5.18 -29.91 -11.41
C GLU A 410 -4.24 -29.10 -12.32
N LEU A 411 -4.47 -29.14 -13.63
CA LEU A 411 -3.68 -28.36 -14.59
C LEU A 411 -3.92 -26.86 -14.41
N ALA A 412 -5.16 -26.43 -14.10
CA ALA A 412 -5.51 -25.06 -13.79
C ALA A 412 -4.85 -24.56 -12.50
N PHE A 413 -4.77 -25.42 -11.47
CA PHE A 413 -4.00 -25.10 -10.26
C PHE A 413 -2.53 -24.87 -10.60
N ALA A 414 -1.91 -25.73 -11.42
CA ALA A 414 -0.53 -25.56 -11.85
C ALA A 414 -0.32 -24.23 -12.59
N TRP A 415 -1.25 -23.83 -13.47
CA TRP A 415 -1.24 -22.55 -14.18
C TRP A 415 -1.29 -21.37 -13.23
N LYS A 416 -2.27 -21.34 -12.31
CA LYS A 416 -2.42 -20.29 -11.31
C LYS A 416 -1.18 -20.16 -10.42
N ALA A 417 -0.70 -21.28 -9.88
CA ALA A 417 0.48 -21.29 -9.01
C ALA A 417 1.77 -20.88 -9.75
N CYS A 418 1.90 -21.17 -11.05
CA CYS A 418 3.06 -20.80 -11.87
C CYS A 418 3.22 -19.27 -12.00
N ARG A 419 2.12 -18.50 -11.98
CA ARG A 419 2.16 -17.03 -12.00
C ARG A 419 3.00 -16.42 -10.86
N ALA A 420 3.05 -17.07 -9.70
CA ALA A 420 3.84 -16.61 -8.56
C ALA A 420 5.35 -16.87 -8.67
N VAL A 421 5.77 -17.58 -9.70
CA VAL A 421 7.17 -18.00 -9.89
C VAL A 421 7.92 -17.01 -10.78
N LYS A 422 9.12 -16.63 -10.38
CA LYS A 422 9.99 -15.76 -11.20
C LYS A 422 10.35 -16.42 -12.54
N SER A 423 10.24 -15.65 -13.61
CA SER A 423 10.50 -16.10 -15.00
C SER A 423 12.01 -16.39 -15.23
N ASN A 424 12.41 -17.31 -16.08
CA ASN A 424 11.57 -18.33 -16.71
C ASN A 424 11.06 -19.31 -15.67
N ALA A 425 9.75 -19.59 -15.68
CA ALA A 425 9.10 -20.40 -14.66
C ALA A 425 8.50 -21.69 -15.22
N ILE A 426 8.78 -22.79 -14.54
CA ILE A 426 8.11 -24.08 -14.71
C ILE A 426 7.65 -24.55 -13.32
N LEU A 427 6.39 -24.94 -13.21
CA LEU A 427 5.83 -25.50 -11.99
C LEU A 427 5.18 -26.85 -12.27
N LEU A 428 5.55 -27.84 -11.48
CA LEU A 428 4.90 -29.15 -11.45
C LEU A 428 3.94 -29.21 -10.27
N ALA A 429 2.72 -29.68 -10.53
CA ALA A 429 1.67 -29.79 -9.50
C ALA A 429 1.03 -31.18 -9.50
N LYS A 430 0.56 -31.60 -8.33
CA LYS A 430 -0.20 -32.81 -8.11
C LYS A 430 -1.02 -32.72 -6.84
N ASP A 431 -2.25 -33.19 -6.88
CA ASP A 431 -3.17 -33.22 -5.73
C ASP A 431 -3.40 -31.81 -5.12
N GLY A 432 -3.53 -30.77 -5.97
CA GLY A 432 -3.74 -29.39 -5.54
C GLY A 432 -2.52 -28.76 -4.86
N ALA A 433 -1.32 -29.26 -5.12
CA ALA A 433 -0.08 -28.74 -4.55
C ALA A 433 1.05 -28.68 -5.57
N SER A 434 1.92 -27.69 -5.47
CA SER A 434 3.19 -27.71 -6.18
C SER A 434 4.06 -28.86 -5.65
N VAL A 435 4.76 -29.56 -6.55
CA VAL A 435 5.67 -30.64 -6.21
C VAL A 435 7.09 -30.42 -6.69
N GLY A 436 7.28 -29.48 -7.60
CA GLY A 436 8.58 -29.05 -8.09
C GLY A 436 8.49 -27.70 -8.79
N VAL A 437 9.40 -26.79 -8.48
CA VAL A 437 9.39 -25.43 -9.01
C VAL A 437 10.77 -25.09 -9.58
N GLY A 438 10.80 -24.73 -10.85
CA GLY A 438 11.96 -24.18 -11.54
C GLY A 438 11.76 -22.69 -11.77
N MET A 439 12.55 -21.85 -11.09
CA MET A 439 12.37 -20.41 -11.06
C MET A 439 13.61 -19.66 -11.53
N GLY A 440 13.40 -18.48 -12.11
CA GLY A 440 14.42 -17.45 -12.29
C GLY A 440 15.55 -17.83 -13.23
N GLN A 441 15.33 -18.76 -14.15
CA GLN A 441 16.37 -19.22 -15.06
C GLN A 441 16.39 -18.39 -16.36
N VAL A 442 17.58 -18.14 -16.90
CA VAL A 442 17.75 -17.39 -18.16
C VAL A 442 17.30 -18.17 -19.39
N ASN A 443 17.14 -19.47 -19.26
CA ASN A 443 16.55 -20.32 -20.31
C ASN A 443 15.52 -21.29 -19.71
N ARG A 444 14.55 -21.68 -20.52
CA ARG A 444 13.42 -22.51 -20.09
C ARG A 444 13.79 -23.98 -19.87
N VAL A 445 14.80 -24.46 -20.56
CA VAL A 445 15.32 -25.83 -20.41
C VAL A 445 15.83 -26.05 -18.98
N ASP A 446 16.60 -25.10 -18.45
CA ASP A 446 17.12 -25.21 -17.09
C ASP A 446 16.00 -25.09 -16.04
N SER A 447 14.95 -24.30 -16.32
CA SER A 447 13.75 -24.27 -15.46
C SER A 447 13.04 -25.63 -15.44
N CYS A 448 12.93 -26.30 -16.61
CA CYS A 448 12.36 -27.65 -16.67
C CYS A 448 13.18 -28.66 -15.86
N LYS A 449 14.50 -28.66 -16.05
CA LYS A 449 15.42 -29.54 -15.29
C LYS A 449 15.29 -29.30 -13.78
N LEU A 450 15.32 -28.04 -13.36
CA LEU A 450 15.23 -27.67 -11.95
C LEU A 450 13.90 -28.10 -11.33
N ALA A 451 12.77 -27.89 -12.04
CA ALA A 451 11.46 -28.31 -11.56
C ALA A 451 11.39 -29.82 -11.37
N VAL A 452 11.89 -30.59 -12.35
CA VAL A 452 11.92 -32.07 -12.29
C VAL A 452 12.86 -32.56 -11.20
N GLU A 453 14.06 -32.00 -11.06
CA GLU A 453 15.03 -32.36 -10.03
C GLU A 453 14.45 -32.13 -8.62
N ARG A 454 13.80 -31.00 -8.37
CA ARG A 454 13.17 -30.67 -7.08
C ARG A 454 11.95 -31.54 -6.80
N ALA A 455 11.18 -31.90 -7.82
CA ALA A 455 10.07 -32.84 -7.65
C ALA A 455 10.58 -34.24 -7.26
N GLY A 456 11.69 -34.65 -7.85
CA GLY A 456 12.15 -36.04 -7.79
C GLY A 456 11.29 -36.95 -8.66
N GLU A 457 11.78 -38.15 -8.97
CA GLU A 457 11.14 -39.08 -9.91
C GLU A 457 9.70 -39.46 -9.51
N GLU A 458 9.47 -39.74 -8.23
CA GLU A 458 8.18 -40.19 -7.72
C GLU A 458 7.09 -39.13 -7.86
N ARG A 459 7.38 -37.88 -7.48
CA ARG A 459 6.39 -36.78 -7.51
C ARG A 459 6.23 -36.19 -8.90
N ALA A 460 7.28 -36.17 -9.72
CA ALA A 460 7.21 -35.73 -11.11
C ALA A 460 6.32 -36.63 -11.96
N ARG A 461 6.35 -37.95 -11.72
CA ARG A 461 5.53 -38.91 -12.45
C ARG A 461 4.04 -38.71 -12.17
N GLY A 462 3.29 -38.49 -13.26
CA GLY A 462 1.85 -38.23 -13.20
C GLY A 462 1.48 -36.83 -12.71
N SER A 463 2.45 -35.90 -12.58
CA SER A 463 2.19 -34.49 -12.27
C SER A 463 1.70 -33.71 -13.49
N TYR A 464 1.23 -32.51 -13.27
CA TYR A 464 0.78 -31.53 -14.27
C TYR A 464 1.77 -30.39 -14.31
N ALA A 465 2.21 -29.98 -15.52
CA ALA A 465 3.21 -28.95 -15.69
C ALA A 465 2.61 -27.67 -16.27
N ALA A 466 2.99 -26.53 -15.70
CA ALA A 466 2.70 -25.22 -16.25
C ALA A 466 3.98 -24.48 -16.59
N SER A 467 3.94 -23.71 -17.70
CA SER A 467 5.00 -22.81 -18.12
C SER A 467 4.45 -21.39 -18.25
N ASP A 468 5.15 -20.41 -17.66
CA ASP A 468 4.75 -19.00 -17.67
C ASP A 468 4.73 -18.35 -19.06
N ALA A 469 5.44 -18.95 -20.03
CA ALA A 469 5.46 -18.53 -21.43
C ALA A 469 5.62 -19.74 -22.36
N PHE A 470 5.57 -19.51 -23.69
CA PHE A 470 5.71 -20.56 -24.69
C PHE A 470 7.08 -21.25 -24.65
N PHE A 471 7.11 -22.49 -25.10
CA PHE A 471 8.37 -23.21 -25.35
C PHE A 471 8.92 -22.83 -26.73
N PRO A 472 10.14 -22.29 -26.81
CA PRO A 472 10.73 -21.95 -28.13
C PRO A 472 11.18 -23.16 -28.92
N PHE A 473 11.42 -24.30 -28.25
CA PHE A 473 11.90 -25.56 -28.79
C PHE A 473 11.29 -26.74 -28.03
N PRO A 474 11.31 -27.98 -28.62
CA PRO A 474 10.76 -29.16 -27.94
C PRO A 474 11.58 -29.67 -26.76
N ASP A 475 12.83 -29.26 -26.59
CA ASP A 475 13.76 -29.74 -25.56
C ASP A 475 13.23 -29.54 -24.13
N GLY A 476 12.58 -28.44 -23.83
CA GLY A 476 11.93 -28.22 -22.56
C GLY A 476 10.80 -29.20 -22.25
N PRO A 477 9.77 -29.29 -23.12
CA PRO A 477 8.73 -30.31 -23.03
C PRO A 477 9.24 -31.75 -22.99
N GLU A 478 10.28 -32.10 -23.76
CA GLU A 478 10.88 -33.43 -23.77
C GLU A 478 11.43 -33.83 -22.37
N ILE A 479 11.99 -32.88 -21.62
CA ILE A 479 12.43 -33.09 -20.21
C ILE A 479 11.24 -33.43 -19.31
N LEU A 480 10.13 -32.66 -19.43
CA LEU A 480 8.92 -32.89 -18.65
C LEU A 480 8.27 -34.23 -19.01
N ILE A 481 8.21 -34.56 -20.30
CA ILE A 481 7.70 -35.84 -20.82
C ILE A 481 8.54 -37.00 -20.30
N ALA A 482 9.86 -36.92 -20.36
CA ALA A 482 10.77 -37.94 -19.87
C ALA A 482 10.63 -38.18 -18.35
N ALA A 483 10.27 -37.13 -17.58
CA ALA A 483 9.96 -37.21 -16.15
C ALA A 483 8.60 -37.84 -15.84
N GLY A 484 7.78 -38.11 -16.86
CA GLY A 484 6.46 -38.74 -16.70
C GLY A 484 5.33 -37.78 -16.36
N VAL A 485 5.46 -36.48 -16.75
CA VAL A 485 4.40 -35.48 -16.60
C VAL A 485 3.19 -35.92 -17.45
N LYS A 486 1.98 -35.80 -16.89
CA LYS A 486 0.73 -36.25 -17.50
C LYS A 486 0.19 -35.26 -18.53
N ALA A 487 0.24 -33.97 -18.20
CA ALA A 487 -0.21 -32.91 -19.10
C ALA A 487 0.60 -31.63 -18.90
N ILE A 488 0.64 -30.81 -19.94
CA ILE A 488 1.39 -29.54 -19.97
C ILE A 488 0.43 -28.42 -20.39
N VAL A 489 0.48 -27.29 -19.70
CA VAL A 489 -0.18 -26.06 -20.11
C VAL A 489 0.86 -24.97 -20.35
N GLN A 490 0.70 -24.23 -21.43
CA GLN A 490 1.56 -23.12 -21.84
C GLN A 490 0.78 -22.12 -22.69
N PRO A 491 1.26 -20.89 -22.86
CA PRO A 491 0.59 -19.89 -23.70
C PRO A 491 0.45 -20.25 -25.18
N GLY A 492 1.43 -20.93 -25.78
CA GLY A 492 1.56 -21.03 -27.23
C GLY A 492 2.03 -19.69 -27.84
N GLY A 493 2.06 -19.61 -29.16
CA GLY A 493 2.47 -18.43 -29.93
C GLY A 493 3.92 -18.40 -30.39
N SER A 494 4.65 -19.52 -30.25
CA SER A 494 5.96 -19.69 -30.85
C SER A 494 5.82 -20.04 -32.35
N ILE A 495 6.72 -19.55 -33.18
CA ILE A 495 6.85 -19.99 -34.60
C ILE A 495 7.15 -21.48 -34.72
N ARG A 496 7.52 -22.15 -33.64
CA ARG A 496 7.85 -23.58 -33.57
C ARG A 496 6.84 -24.37 -32.72
N ASP A 497 5.65 -23.85 -32.47
CA ASP A 497 4.61 -24.57 -31.74
C ASP A 497 4.31 -25.94 -32.33
N GLU A 498 4.33 -26.07 -33.67
CA GLU A 498 4.14 -27.36 -34.36
C GLU A 498 5.15 -28.43 -33.91
N GLN A 499 6.42 -28.05 -33.73
CA GLN A 499 7.47 -28.97 -33.29
C GLN A 499 7.26 -29.39 -31.82
N VAL A 500 6.85 -28.45 -30.97
CA VAL A 500 6.54 -28.69 -29.56
C VAL A 500 5.32 -29.61 -29.43
N VAL A 501 4.28 -29.34 -30.20
CA VAL A 501 3.05 -30.16 -30.22
C VAL A 501 3.35 -31.56 -30.74
N GLU A 502 4.18 -31.71 -31.79
CA GLU A 502 4.56 -33.01 -32.33
C GLU A 502 5.34 -33.85 -31.31
N ALA A 503 6.23 -33.24 -30.51
CA ALA A 503 6.92 -33.94 -29.44
C ALA A 503 5.94 -34.50 -28.40
N ALA A 504 4.96 -33.68 -27.97
CA ALA A 504 3.91 -34.10 -27.05
C ALA A 504 3.03 -35.22 -27.65
N LYS A 505 2.62 -35.12 -28.92
CA LYS A 505 1.84 -36.14 -29.62
C LYS A 505 2.56 -37.47 -29.69
N LYS A 506 3.84 -37.49 -30.05
CA LYS A 506 4.65 -38.72 -30.12
C LYS A 506 4.75 -39.43 -28.78
N ALA A 507 4.74 -38.66 -27.70
CA ALA A 507 4.80 -39.20 -26.33
C ALA A 507 3.42 -39.52 -25.73
N GLY A 508 2.33 -39.18 -26.43
CA GLY A 508 0.97 -39.36 -25.92
C GLY A 508 0.63 -38.44 -24.74
N VAL A 509 1.30 -37.29 -24.64
CA VAL A 509 1.09 -36.31 -23.55
C VAL A 509 0.11 -35.23 -23.99
N THR A 510 -0.87 -34.95 -23.12
CA THR A 510 -1.85 -33.87 -23.36
C THR A 510 -1.21 -32.51 -23.19
N MET A 511 -1.49 -31.59 -24.13
CA MET A 511 -1.01 -30.20 -24.07
C MET A 511 -2.14 -29.23 -24.38
N TYR A 512 -2.25 -28.20 -23.54
CA TYR A 512 -3.16 -27.08 -23.76
C TYR A 512 -2.41 -25.78 -24.00
N PHE A 513 -3.00 -24.91 -24.82
CA PHE A 513 -2.58 -23.53 -25.01
C PHE A 513 -3.58 -22.58 -24.36
N THR A 514 -3.08 -21.65 -23.53
CA THR A 514 -3.89 -20.64 -22.86
C THR A 514 -4.09 -19.39 -23.72
N GLY A 515 -3.19 -19.10 -24.67
CA GLY A 515 -3.16 -17.83 -25.41
C GLY A 515 -2.73 -16.62 -24.57
N THR A 516 -2.49 -16.80 -23.28
CA THR A 516 -2.10 -15.77 -22.31
C THR A 516 -0.84 -16.18 -21.58
N ARG A 517 0.04 -15.23 -21.24
CA ARG A 517 1.24 -15.48 -20.45
C ARG A 517 1.26 -14.62 -19.19
N HIS A 518 1.96 -15.08 -18.16
CA HIS A 518 2.19 -14.37 -16.92
C HIS A 518 3.66 -14.33 -16.56
N PHE A 519 4.41 -13.37 -17.14
CA PHE A 519 5.78 -13.12 -16.71
C PHE A 519 5.82 -12.39 -15.38
N PHE A 520 6.68 -12.86 -14.50
CA PHE A 520 6.97 -12.21 -13.22
C PHE A 520 8.48 -12.07 -13.02
N HIS A 521 9.00 -10.83 -13.05
CA HIS A 521 10.44 -10.52 -12.94
C HIS A 521 10.79 -9.85 -11.61
#